data_e87494b4f11748e6d9bdc101f002acc4
#
_entry.id   e87494b4f11748e6d9bdc101f002acc4
#
_cell.length_a   1.000
_cell.length_b   1.000
_cell.length_c   1.000
_cell.angle_alpha   90.00
_cell.angle_beta   90.00
_cell.angle_gamma   90.00
#
_symmetry.space_group_name_H-M   'P 1'
#
loop_
_entity.id
_entity.type
_entity.pdbx_description
1 polymer ?
#
loop_
_entity_poly.entity_id
_entity_poly.type
_entity_poly.pdbx_seq_one_letter_code
_entity_poly.pdbx_strand_id
1 'polypeptide(L)'
;MAIQLQTFIDTHAPGENLQQASAELVARYRNHLPASLIELWQTHGFGFYGDGLIQLINPEQYQDNLWGWLMYDEEDMSRLPIALSAFGDILYFRNLTGEEDEALDEEEDEVDVAFIDPHTSQTGSLVWSLEEFFNDFCCDDEVIEEFFCRSRLLQTRELKGELAADEIYYHVPALRLGGDGEPANSGKGSASVQLDLLLQMALGG
;
A
#
# COMPACT_ATOMS: atom_id res chain seq x y z
N MET A 1 -3.78 -23.93 -8.66
CA MET A 1 -5.06 -23.41 -9.16
C MET A 1 -4.85 -21.92 -9.33
N ALA A 2 -5.29 -21.28 -10.41
CA ALA A 2 -5.14 -19.83 -10.55
C ALA A 2 -6.05 -19.14 -9.52
N ILE A 3 -5.56 -18.07 -8.90
CA ILE A 3 -6.32 -17.22 -7.97
C ILE A 3 -7.02 -16.08 -8.74
N GLN A 4 -7.96 -15.39 -8.11
CA GLN A 4 -8.65 -14.25 -8.76
C GLN A 4 -7.67 -13.13 -9.17
N LEU A 5 -6.59 -12.91 -8.39
CA LEU A 5 -5.56 -11.91 -8.67
C LEU A 5 -4.34 -12.49 -9.41
N GLN A 6 -4.58 -13.43 -10.35
CA GLN A 6 -3.50 -14.13 -11.04
C GLN A 6 -2.69 -13.21 -11.98
N THR A 7 -3.35 -12.25 -12.65
CA THR A 7 -2.64 -11.30 -13.54
C THR A 7 -1.60 -10.49 -12.77
N PHE A 8 -1.94 -10.05 -11.56
CA PHE A 8 -1.01 -9.36 -10.67
C PHE A 8 0.20 -10.23 -10.33
N ILE A 9 -0.02 -11.50 -9.97
CA ILE A 9 1.07 -12.44 -9.63
C ILE A 9 1.95 -12.77 -10.83
N ASP A 10 1.37 -12.87 -12.02
CA ASP A 10 2.11 -13.15 -13.26
C ASP A 10 2.95 -11.93 -13.69
N THR A 11 2.48 -10.70 -13.43
CA THR A 11 3.18 -9.45 -13.73
C THR A 11 4.22 -9.11 -12.65
N HIS A 12 3.85 -9.29 -11.38
CA HIS A 12 4.66 -8.94 -10.21
C HIS A 12 4.99 -10.21 -9.43
N ALA A 13 6.07 -10.87 -9.79
CA ALA A 13 6.51 -12.07 -9.08
C ALA A 13 6.63 -11.81 -7.57
N PRO A 14 6.10 -12.72 -6.73
CA PRO A 14 6.28 -12.66 -5.29
C PRO A 14 7.77 -12.67 -4.92
N GLY A 15 8.19 -11.80 -4.02
CA GLY A 15 9.55 -11.76 -3.51
C GLY A 15 9.88 -12.94 -2.60
N GLU A 16 11.10 -12.93 -2.08
CA GLU A 16 11.53 -13.90 -1.07
C GLU A 16 11.01 -13.52 0.32
N ASN A 17 10.83 -14.53 1.18
CA ASN A 17 10.48 -14.36 2.60
C ASN A 17 9.12 -13.66 2.87
N LEU A 18 8.12 -13.92 2.04
CA LEU A 18 6.76 -13.45 2.30
C LEU A 18 6.19 -14.09 3.58
N GLN A 19 5.46 -13.29 4.36
CA GLN A 19 4.77 -13.75 5.56
C GLN A 19 3.32 -14.10 5.22
N GLN A 20 2.94 -15.35 5.41
CA GLN A 20 1.55 -15.75 5.21
C GLN A 20 0.64 -15.20 6.32
N ALA A 21 -0.58 -14.85 5.95
CA ALA A 21 -1.58 -14.40 6.91
C ALA A 21 -1.92 -15.51 7.91
N SER A 22 -1.95 -15.18 9.19
CA SER A 22 -2.42 -16.10 10.23
C SER A 22 -3.92 -16.33 10.11
N ALA A 23 -4.41 -17.46 10.63
CA ALA A 23 -5.84 -17.72 10.67
C ALA A 23 -6.64 -16.67 11.49
N GLU A 24 -6.01 -16.09 12.50
CA GLU A 24 -6.59 -15.02 13.33
C GLU A 24 -6.73 -13.73 12.53
N LEU A 25 -5.70 -13.36 11.78
CA LEU A 25 -5.73 -12.18 10.93
C LEU A 25 -6.80 -12.33 9.83
N VAL A 26 -6.85 -13.47 9.16
CA VAL A 26 -7.88 -13.77 8.17
C VAL A 26 -9.27 -13.68 8.78
N ALA A 27 -9.48 -14.24 9.98
CA ALA A 27 -10.78 -14.19 10.65
C ALA A 27 -11.20 -12.75 11.00
N ARG A 28 -10.25 -11.86 11.31
CA ARG A 28 -10.51 -10.45 11.63
C ARG A 28 -10.96 -9.66 10.39
N TYR A 29 -10.27 -9.83 9.26
CA TYR A 29 -10.46 -8.98 8.08
C TYR A 29 -11.37 -9.57 7.00
N ARG A 30 -11.69 -10.88 7.04
CA ARG A 30 -12.49 -11.54 6.00
C ARG A 30 -13.88 -10.96 5.76
N ASN A 31 -14.43 -10.23 6.70
CA ASN A 31 -15.73 -9.58 6.58
C ASN A 31 -15.63 -8.10 6.17
N HIS A 32 -14.43 -7.56 6.03
CA HIS A 32 -14.18 -6.15 5.74
C HIS A 32 -13.35 -5.94 4.47
N LEU A 33 -12.79 -7.01 3.92
CA LEU A 33 -11.97 -6.97 2.70
C LEU A 33 -12.47 -8.01 1.70
N PRO A 34 -12.37 -7.74 0.39
CA PRO A 34 -12.76 -8.68 -0.65
C PRO A 34 -12.09 -10.04 -0.53
N ALA A 35 -12.85 -11.08 -0.89
CA ALA A 35 -12.39 -12.47 -0.80
C ALA A 35 -11.12 -12.73 -1.62
N SER A 36 -10.96 -12.04 -2.74
CA SER A 36 -9.77 -12.11 -3.61
C SER A 36 -8.48 -11.69 -2.91
N LEU A 37 -8.52 -10.64 -2.07
CA LEU A 37 -7.35 -10.20 -1.29
C LEU A 37 -7.02 -11.19 -0.17
N ILE A 38 -8.04 -11.72 0.49
CA ILE A 38 -7.86 -12.76 1.52
C ILE A 38 -7.24 -14.03 0.91
N GLU A 39 -7.66 -14.42 -0.29
CA GLU A 39 -7.03 -15.53 -1.04
C GLU A 39 -5.55 -15.25 -1.35
N LEU A 40 -5.21 -14.03 -1.79
CA LEU A 40 -3.84 -13.62 -2.06
C LEU A 40 -2.97 -13.70 -0.79
N TRP A 41 -3.45 -13.22 0.35
CA TRP A 41 -2.74 -13.29 1.63
C TRP A 41 -2.48 -14.72 2.10
N GLN A 42 -3.45 -15.63 1.88
CA GLN A 42 -3.32 -17.03 2.27
C GLN A 42 -2.42 -17.85 1.32
N THR A 43 -2.40 -17.46 0.04
CA THR A 43 -1.67 -18.21 -1.00
C THR A 43 -0.22 -17.76 -1.12
N HIS A 44 0.02 -16.45 -1.10
CA HIS A 44 1.33 -15.84 -1.30
C HIS A 44 1.83 -15.09 -0.06
N GLY A 45 1.00 -14.27 0.58
CA GLY A 45 1.33 -13.56 1.83
C GLY A 45 1.73 -12.11 1.64
N PHE A 46 2.19 -11.50 2.75
CA PHE A 46 2.66 -10.12 2.84
C PHE A 46 4.13 -10.01 2.48
N GLY A 47 4.51 -8.90 1.92
CA GLY A 47 5.88 -8.55 1.54
C GLY A 47 5.96 -7.95 0.15
N PHE A 48 7.15 -7.95 -0.44
CA PHE A 48 7.41 -7.30 -1.71
C PHE A 48 7.00 -8.14 -2.91
N TYR A 49 6.46 -7.45 -3.93
CA TYR A 49 6.11 -7.96 -5.25
C TYR A 49 6.74 -7.08 -6.32
N GLY A 50 7.02 -7.67 -7.49
CA GLY A 50 7.59 -6.92 -8.62
C GLY A 50 8.93 -6.29 -8.31
N ASP A 51 9.86 -7.04 -7.73
CA ASP A 51 11.21 -6.55 -7.36
C ASP A 51 11.19 -5.35 -6.39
N GLY A 52 10.23 -5.31 -5.47
CA GLY A 52 10.12 -4.26 -4.47
C GLY A 52 9.27 -3.07 -4.88
N LEU A 53 8.54 -3.18 -6.00
CA LEU A 53 7.66 -2.11 -6.49
C LEU A 53 6.46 -1.88 -5.58
N ILE A 54 5.83 -2.97 -5.15
CA ILE A 54 4.63 -2.98 -4.31
C ILE A 54 4.91 -3.88 -3.10
N GLN A 55 4.59 -3.39 -1.92
CA GLN A 55 4.64 -4.17 -0.68
C GLN A 55 3.21 -4.41 -0.20
N LEU A 56 2.74 -5.68 -0.27
CA LEU A 56 1.52 -6.08 0.43
C LEU A 56 1.79 -6.08 1.93
N ILE A 57 0.93 -5.44 2.68
CA ILE A 57 1.12 -5.19 4.12
C ILE A 57 0.06 -5.87 4.97
N ASN A 58 0.41 -6.20 6.21
CA ASN A 58 -0.56 -6.55 7.23
C ASN A 58 -1.25 -5.27 7.72
N PRO A 59 -2.57 -5.12 7.57
CA PRO A 59 -3.29 -3.92 8.00
C PRO A 59 -3.03 -3.55 9.46
N GLU A 60 -2.92 -4.51 10.37
CA GLU A 60 -2.68 -4.25 11.81
C GLU A 60 -1.40 -3.44 12.09
N GLN A 61 -0.44 -3.48 11.19
CA GLN A 61 0.83 -2.76 11.35
C GLN A 61 0.76 -1.32 10.86
N TYR A 62 -0.22 -0.99 10.00
CA TYR A 62 -0.28 0.30 9.30
C TYR A 62 -1.62 1.03 9.41
N GLN A 63 -2.62 0.42 10.06
CA GLN A 63 -3.93 1.05 10.21
C GLN A 63 -3.86 2.36 10.98
N ASP A 64 -3.05 2.43 12.05
CA ASP A 64 -2.85 3.67 12.81
C ASP A 64 -2.19 4.77 11.96
N ASN A 65 -1.24 4.41 11.08
CA ASN A 65 -0.67 5.35 10.12
C ASN A 65 -1.75 5.86 9.15
N LEU A 66 -2.55 4.97 8.55
CA LEU A 66 -3.63 5.35 7.63
C LEU A 66 -4.65 6.26 8.31
N TRP A 67 -5.17 5.86 9.48
CA TRP A 67 -6.16 6.66 10.20
C TRP A 67 -5.61 8.01 10.65
N GLY A 68 -4.35 8.07 11.06
CA GLY A 68 -3.67 9.32 11.32
C GLY A 68 -3.65 10.25 10.09
N TRP A 69 -3.34 9.74 8.91
CA TRP A 69 -3.37 10.48 7.65
C TRP A 69 -4.78 10.91 7.23
N LEU A 70 -5.80 10.10 7.53
CA LEU A 70 -7.22 10.40 7.31
C LEU A 70 -7.80 11.34 8.38
N MET A 71 -7.05 11.67 9.43
CA MET A 71 -7.48 12.47 10.57
C MET A 71 -8.63 11.83 11.35
N TYR A 72 -8.59 10.50 11.48
CA TYR A 72 -9.55 9.73 12.26
C TYR A 72 -9.03 9.53 13.67
N ASP A 73 -9.91 9.73 14.65
CA ASP A 73 -9.61 9.53 16.09
C ASP A 73 -10.00 8.14 16.59
N GLU A 74 -10.78 7.38 15.80
CA GLU A 74 -11.30 6.06 16.14
C GLU A 74 -11.00 5.06 15.01
N GLU A 75 -11.05 3.78 15.36
CA GLU A 75 -10.88 2.66 14.43
C GLU A 75 -12.00 2.66 13.38
N ASP A 76 -11.64 2.56 12.10
CA ASP A 76 -12.58 2.50 10.98
C ASP A 76 -12.25 1.32 10.07
N MET A 77 -13.00 0.23 10.23
CA MET A 77 -12.83 -0.99 9.44
C MET A 77 -13.33 -0.87 7.99
N SER A 78 -14.00 0.22 7.64
CA SER A 78 -14.38 0.51 6.25
C SER A 78 -13.23 1.12 5.44
N ARG A 79 -12.08 1.41 6.08
CA ARG A 79 -10.88 1.98 5.45
C ARG A 79 -9.63 1.27 5.94
N LEU A 80 -9.12 0.38 5.11
CA LEU A 80 -8.04 -0.53 5.49
C LEU A 80 -6.83 -0.41 4.56
N PRO A 81 -5.62 -0.23 5.10
CA PRO A 81 -4.41 -0.20 4.28
C PRO A 81 -4.14 -1.61 3.74
N ILE A 82 -3.84 -1.71 2.44
CA ILE A 82 -3.64 -2.99 1.76
C ILE A 82 -2.23 -3.15 1.19
N ALA A 83 -1.60 -2.05 0.78
CA ALA A 83 -0.26 -2.07 0.22
C ALA A 83 0.46 -0.72 0.41
N LEU A 84 1.77 -0.75 0.26
CA LEU A 84 2.61 0.44 0.13
C LEU A 84 3.36 0.39 -1.20
N SER A 85 3.60 1.56 -1.82
CA SER A 85 4.62 1.69 -2.85
C SER A 85 6.01 1.67 -2.24
N ALA A 86 7.05 1.51 -3.04
CA ALA A 86 8.44 1.58 -2.58
C ALA A 86 8.80 2.92 -1.93
N PHE A 87 8.08 4.00 -2.24
CA PHE A 87 8.28 5.34 -1.69
C PHE A 87 7.27 5.72 -0.61
N GLY A 88 6.41 4.78 -0.19
CA GLY A 88 5.52 4.93 0.96
C GLY A 88 4.15 5.50 0.64
N ASP A 89 3.73 5.52 -0.64
CA ASP A 89 2.32 5.79 -0.92
C ASP A 89 1.47 4.73 -0.21
N ILE A 90 0.49 5.18 0.57
CA ILE A 90 -0.42 4.29 1.28
C ILE A 90 -1.57 3.96 0.32
N LEU A 91 -1.68 2.70 -0.05
CA LEU A 91 -2.76 2.17 -0.87
C LEU A 91 -3.77 1.51 0.06
N TYR A 92 -5.02 1.94 0.00
CA TYR A 92 -6.02 1.48 0.94
C TYR A 92 -7.37 1.23 0.29
N PHE A 93 -8.02 0.19 0.76
CA PHE A 93 -9.38 -0.20 0.39
C PHE A 93 -10.39 0.65 1.17
N ARG A 94 -11.49 1.06 0.49
CA ARG A 94 -12.63 1.75 1.13
C ARG A 94 -13.93 1.03 0.78
N ASN A 95 -14.74 0.76 1.80
CA ASN A 95 -16.17 0.59 1.64
C ASN A 95 -16.84 1.96 1.80
N LEU A 96 -17.51 2.44 0.76
CA LEU A 96 -18.09 3.80 0.72
C LEU A 96 -19.53 3.85 1.20
N THR A 97 -20.21 2.70 1.25
CA THR A 97 -21.62 2.57 1.65
C THR A 97 -21.79 1.90 3.00
N GLY A 98 -20.85 1.05 3.41
CA GLY A 98 -20.88 0.37 4.69
C GLY A 98 -20.63 1.31 5.88
N GLU A 99 -21.21 0.99 7.03
CA GLU A 99 -20.84 1.60 8.30
C GLU A 99 -19.53 0.98 8.82
N GLU A 100 -18.84 1.67 9.76
CA GLU A 100 -17.48 1.32 10.24
C GLU A 100 -17.28 -0.14 10.64
N ASP A 101 -18.29 -0.76 11.26
CA ASP A 101 -18.24 -2.15 11.75
C ASP A 101 -19.11 -3.12 10.92
N GLU A 102 -19.71 -2.66 9.83
CA GLU A 102 -20.57 -3.49 8.98
C GLU A 102 -19.71 -4.44 8.11
N ALA A 103 -20.23 -5.66 7.94
CA ALA A 103 -19.57 -6.62 7.06
C ALA A 103 -19.75 -6.18 5.59
N LEU A 104 -18.67 -6.30 4.82
CA LEU A 104 -18.67 -6.00 3.39
C LEU A 104 -19.64 -6.93 2.64
N ASP A 105 -20.53 -6.35 1.85
CA ASP A 105 -21.33 -7.02 0.83
C ASP A 105 -20.77 -6.68 -0.56
N GLU A 106 -19.97 -7.60 -1.12
CA GLU A 106 -19.30 -7.39 -2.42
C GLU A 106 -20.28 -7.20 -3.61
N GLU A 107 -21.59 -7.50 -3.44
CA GLU A 107 -22.62 -7.33 -4.47
C GLU A 107 -23.37 -5.99 -4.35
N GLU A 108 -23.52 -5.46 -3.14
CA GLU A 108 -24.32 -4.27 -2.85
C GLU A 108 -23.49 -3.04 -2.48
N ASP A 109 -22.30 -3.23 -1.89
CA ASP A 109 -21.46 -2.13 -1.43
C ASP A 109 -20.70 -1.44 -2.56
N GLU A 110 -20.69 -0.11 -2.54
CA GLU A 110 -19.80 0.69 -3.36
C GLU A 110 -18.39 0.71 -2.71
N VAL A 111 -17.42 0.25 -3.44
CA VAL A 111 -16.03 0.15 -2.96
C VAL A 111 -15.06 0.82 -3.91
N ASP A 112 -13.92 1.25 -3.41
CA ASP A 112 -12.80 1.68 -4.24
C ASP A 112 -11.45 1.35 -3.59
N VAL A 113 -10.39 1.54 -4.36
CA VAL A 113 -9.01 1.62 -3.86
C VAL A 113 -8.54 3.05 -4.03
N ALA A 114 -8.05 3.62 -2.95
CA ALA A 114 -7.54 4.97 -2.89
C ALA A 114 -6.08 5.01 -2.47
N PHE A 115 -5.44 6.19 -2.63
CA PHE A 115 -4.06 6.40 -2.21
C PHE A 115 -3.89 7.68 -1.40
N ILE A 116 -2.82 7.69 -0.61
CA ILE A 116 -2.23 8.87 0.01
C ILE A 116 -0.76 8.90 -0.33
N ASP A 117 -0.30 9.96 -1.01
CA ASP A 117 1.12 10.28 -1.15
C ASP A 117 1.57 11.08 0.08
N PRO A 118 2.37 10.49 0.98
CA PRO A 118 2.78 11.15 2.21
C PRO A 118 3.79 12.28 1.99
N HIS A 119 4.45 12.34 0.84
CA HIS A 119 5.42 13.38 0.52
C HIS A 119 4.79 14.69 0.09
N THR A 120 3.65 14.62 -0.62
CA THR A 120 2.94 15.79 -1.15
C THR A 120 1.57 16.03 -0.51
N SER A 121 1.04 15.09 0.28
CA SER A 121 -0.34 15.01 0.79
C SER A 121 -1.40 14.95 -0.31
N GLN A 122 -1.04 14.45 -1.49
CA GLN A 122 -2.03 14.15 -2.50
C GLN A 122 -2.80 12.88 -2.10
N THR A 123 -4.09 12.87 -2.38
CA THR A 123 -4.96 11.72 -2.16
C THR A 123 -6.02 11.65 -3.26
N GLY A 124 -6.52 10.48 -3.53
CA GLY A 124 -7.58 10.28 -4.52
C GLY A 124 -7.99 8.82 -4.64
N SER A 125 -9.12 8.59 -5.31
CA SER A 125 -9.51 7.26 -5.76
C SER A 125 -8.70 6.88 -6.98
N LEU A 126 -8.30 5.62 -7.06
CA LEU A 126 -7.59 5.05 -8.20
C LEU A 126 -8.55 4.28 -9.11
N VAL A 127 -9.26 3.31 -8.56
CA VAL A 127 -10.17 2.39 -9.25
C VAL A 127 -11.32 1.99 -8.35
N TRP A 128 -12.39 1.44 -8.94
CA TRP A 128 -13.64 1.12 -8.26
C TRP A 128 -13.80 -0.35 -7.85
N SER A 129 -12.76 -1.15 -7.96
CA SER A 129 -12.72 -2.50 -7.39
C SER A 129 -11.29 -2.93 -7.05
N LEU A 130 -11.17 -3.90 -6.16
CA LEU A 130 -9.87 -4.45 -5.78
C LEU A 130 -9.26 -5.28 -6.91
N GLU A 131 -10.08 -6.01 -7.67
CA GLU A 131 -9.64 -6.79 -8.81
C GLU A 131 -9.08 -5.90 -9.91
N GLU A 132 -9.75 -4.79 -10.22
CA GLU A 132 -9.27 -3.77 -11.16
C GLU A 132 -7.94 -3.17 -10.68
N PHE A 133 -7.83 -2.90 -9.36
CA PHE A 133 -6.60 -2.38 -8.79
C PHE A 133 -5.41 -3.33 -9.04
N PHE A 134 -5.54 -4.59 -8.67
CA PHE A 134 -4.43 -5.53 -8.79
C PHE A 134 -4.21 -6.02 -10.22
N ASN A 135 -5.26 -6.41 -10.96
CA ASN A 135 -5.10 -7.07 -12.25
C ASN A 135 -4.93 -6.10 -13.43
N ASP A 136 -5.41 -4.85 -13.31
CA ASP A 136 -5.35 -3.85 -14.37
C ASP A 136 -4.45 -2.69 -13.98
N PHE A 137 -4.80 -1.92 -12.94
CA PHE A 137 -4.05 -0.71 -12.54
C PHE A 137 -2.59 -1.02 -12.19
N CYS A 138 -2.33 -1.98 -11.30
CA CYS A 138 -0.97 -2.36 -10.94
C CYS A 138 -0.18 -3.00 -12.11
N CYS A 139 -0.86 -3.52 -13.13
CA CYS A 139 -0.25 -4.21 -14.26
C CYS A 139 -0.08 -3.32 -15.49
N ASP A 140 -0.56 -2.09 -15.47
CA ASP A 140 -0.41 -1.12 -16.55
C ASP A 140 1.01 -0.54 -16.59
N ASP A 141 1.68 -0.58 -17.74
CA ASP A 141 3.07 -0.14 -17.89
C ASP A 141 3.26 1.36 -17.60
N GLU A 142 2.26 2.21 -17.91
CA GLU A 142 2.31 3.66 -17.64
C GLU A 142 2.16 3.92 -16.14
N VAL A 143 1.25 3.21 -15.48
CA VAL A 143 1.08 3.27 -14.01
C VAL A 143 2.33 2.78 -13.27
N ILE A 144 2.92 1.68 -13.73
CA ILE A 144 4.17 1.13 -13.15
C ILE A 144 5.29 2.17 -13.22
N GLU A 145 5.39 2.90 -14.33
CA GLU A 145 6.45 3.89 -14.51
C GLU A 145 6.15 5.23 -13.85
N GLU A 146 4.93 5.75 -13.96
CA GLU A 146 4.58 7.10 -13.51
C GLU A 146 4.11 7.14 -12.06
N PHE A 147 3.23 6.23 -11.65
CA PHE A 147 2.69 6.17 -10.29
C PHE A 147 3.65 5.45 -9.33
N PHE A 148 4.05 4.22 -9.66
CA PHE A 148 4.98 3.45 -8.82
C PHE A 148 6.44 3.84 -9.00
N CYS A 149 6.76 4.72 -9.95
CA CYS A 149 8.09 5.28 -10.16
C CYS A 149 9.19 4.23 -10.34
N ARG A 150 8.94 3.18 -11.16
CA ARG A 150 9.85 2.04 -11.33
C ARG A 150 11.28 2.44 -11.71
N SER A 151 11.46 3.35 -12.66
CA SER A 151 12.80 3.83 -13.05
C SER A 151 13.53 4.48 -11.87
N ARG A 152 12.83 5.26 -11.04
CA ARG A 152 13.40 5.86 -9.82
C ARG A 152 13.71 4.80 -8.77
N LEU A 153 12.82 3.82 -8.58
CA LEU A 153 13.06 2.69 -7.67
C LEU A 153 14.35 1.96 -8.01
N LEU A 154 14.56 1.60 -9.27
CA LEU A 154 15.76 0.88 -9.71
C LEU A 154 17.03 1.69 -9.44
N GLN A 155 17.05 2.99 -9.74
CA GLN A 155 18.17 3.88 -9.45
C GLN A 155 18.40 4.04 -7.95
N THR A 156 17.35 4.20 -7.16
CA THR A 156 17.45 4.34 -5.71
C THR A 156 17.98 3.06 -5.08
N ARG A 157 17.50 1.90 -5.53
CA ARG A 157 17.96 0.58 -5.07
C ARG A 157 19.46 0.36 -5.37
N GLU A 158 19.92 0.75 -6.56
CA GLU A 158 21.35 0.67 -6.91
C GLU A 158 22.23 1.50 -5.94
N LEU A 159 21.75 2.68 -5.55
CA LEU A 159 22.50 3.60 -4.68
C LEU A 159 22.39 3.32 -3.18
N LYS A 160 21.24 2.83 -2.74
CA LYS A 160 20.90 2.69 -1.30
C LYS A 160 20.75 1.24 -0.84
N GLY A 161 20.79 0.29 -1.77
CA GLY A 161 20.52 -1.13 -1.51
C GLY A 161 19.03 -1.45 -1.45
N GLU A 162 18.71 -2.72 -1.42
CA GLU A 162 17.33 -3.24 -1.36
C GLU A 162 16.64 -2.85 -0.05
N LEU A 163 15.32 -2.73 -0.10
CA LEU A 163 14.47 -2.57 1.08
C LEU A 163 14.43 -3.89 1.87
N ALA A 164 14.57 -3.78 3.18
CA ALA A 164 14.19 -4.88 4.07
C ALA A 164 12.67 -4.88 4.27
N ALA A 165 12.13 -5.95 4.86
CA ALA A 165 10.73 -6.01 5.24
C ALA A 165 10.35 -4.76 6.06
N ASP A 166 9.18 -4.21 5.80
CA ASP A 166 8.65 -3.01 6.47
C ASP A 166 9.50 -1.74 6.30
N GLU A 167 10.37 -1.68 5.27
CA GLU A 167 11.09 -0.47 4.88
C GLU A 167 10.47 0.20 3.64
N ILE A 168 10.67 1.52 3.55
CA ILE A 168 10.42 2.34 2.35
C ILE A 168 11.63 3.22 2.06
N TYR A 169 11.73 3.71 0.82
CA TYR A 169 12.61 4.84 0.51
C TYR A 169 11.90 6.15 0.83
N TYR A 170 12.66 7.14 1.32
CA TYR A 170 12.18 8.49 1.61
C TYR A 170 13.20 9.54 1.16
N HIS A 171 12.75 10.78 0.96
CA HIS A 171 13.60 11.87 0.47
C HIS A 171 14.33 12.60 1.59
N VAL A 172 15.59 12.97 1.36
CA VAL A 172 16.45 13.67 2.32
C VAL A 172 17.08 14.91 1.64
N PRO A 173 16.67 16.13 2.00
CA PRO A 173 15.57 16.45 2.91
C PRO A 173 14.21 16.02 2.33
N ALA A 174 13.17 15.94 3.18
CA ALA A 174 11.82 15.67 2.73
C ALA A 174 11.38 16.70 1.67
N LEU A 175 10.55 16.30 0.70
CA LEU A 175 10.11 17.20 -0.39
C LEU A 175 9.49 18.49 0.14
N ARG A 176 8.72 18.43 1.23
CA ARG A 176 8.13 19.60 1.90
C ARG A 176 9.17 20.57 2.48
N LEU A 177 10.37 20.10 2.75
CA LEU A 177 11.49 20.88 3.25
C LEU A 177 12.47 21.28 2.14
N GLY A 178 12.05 21.20 0.88
CA GLY A 178 12.83 21.59 -0.29
C GLY A 178 13.72 20.46 -0.84
N GLY A 179 13.42 19.21 -0.52
CA GLY A 179 14.06 18.06 -1.16
C GLY A 179 13.80 18.05 -2.66
N ASP A 180 14.76 17.53 -3.43
CA ASP A 180 14.70 17.48 -4.90
C ASP A 180 14.12 16.17 -5.44
N GLY A 181 13.91 15.17 -4.57
CA GLY A 181 13.39 13.85 -4.96
C GLY A 181 14.38 12.98 -5.73
N GLU A 182 15.65 13.40 -5.82
CA GLU A 182 16.66 12.65 -6.56
C GLU A 182 17.05 11.34 -5.82
N PRO A 183 17.30 10.24 -6.55
CA PRO A 183 17.70 8.96 -5.95
C PRO A 183 18.93 9.05 -5.04
N ALA A 184 19.90 9.92 -5.39
CA ALA A 184 21.10 10.14 -4.59
C ALA A 184 20.78 10.72 -3.19
N ASN A 185 19.71 11.50 -3.10
CA ASN A 185 19.20 12.18 -1.91
C ASN A 185 18.01 11.42 -1.28
N SER A 186 18.06 10.10 -1.35
CA SER A 186 17.08 9.23 -0.69
C SER A 186 17.73 8.54 0.52
N GLY A 187 16.91 8.23 1.52
CA GLY A 187 17.19 7.29 2.60
C GLY A 187 16.30 6.07 2.50
N LYS A 188 16.51 5.09 3.37
CA LYS A 188 15.57 3.98 3.57
C LYS A 188 15.43 3.69 5.06
N GLY A 189 14.27 3.21 5.47
CA GLY A 189 13.99 2.89 6.88
C GLY A 189 12.55 2.44 7.10
N SER A 190 12.22 2.17 8.36
CA SER A 190 10.91 1.67 8.75
C SER A 190 9.78 2.51 8.16
N ALA A 191 8.89 1.85 7.41
CA ALA A 191 7.77 2.50 6.75
C ALA A 191 6.85 3.20 7.76
N SER A 192 6.41 2.49 8.81
CA SER A 192 5.53 3.06 9.84
C SER A 192 6.13 4.34 10.46
N VAL A 193 7.42 4.30 10.84
CA VAL A 193 8.11 5.47 11.42
C VAL A 193 8.19 6.62 10.43
N GLN A 194 8.51 6.36 9.16
CA GLN A 194 8.62 7.40 8.14
C GLN A 194 7.25 8.02 7.82
N LEU A 195 6.20 7.21 7.75
CA LEU A 195 4.82 7.68 7.56
C LEU A 195 4.38 8.62 8.69
N ASP A 196 4.71 8.30 9.95
CA ASP A 196 4.41 9.16 11.09
C ASP A 196 5.21 10.48 11.04
N LEU A 197 6.50 10.42 10.70
CA LEU A 197 7.31 11.62 10.56
C LEU A 197 6.81 12.54 9.45
N LEU A 198 6.43 11.98 8.30
CA LEU A 198 5.87 12.74 7.19
C LEU A 198 4.52 13.36 7.55
N LEU A 199 3.67 12.64 8.30
CA LEU A 199 2.42 13.18 8.82
C LEU A 199 2.68 14.37 9.77
N GLN A 200 3.60 14.24 10.72
CA GLN A 200 3.94 15.34 11.62
C GLN A 200 4.45 16.58 10.86
N MET A 201 5.25 16.37 9.81
CA MET A 201 5.68 17.47 8.93
C MET A 201 4.51 18.08 8.16
N ALA A 202 3.53 17.29 7.75
CA ALA A 202 2.34 17.77 7.05
C ALA A 202 1.44 18.62 7.95
N LEU A 203 1.33 18.29 9.23
CA LEU A 203 0.51 18.98 10.22
C LEU A 203 1.20 20.20 10.84
N GLY A 204 2.52 20.24 10.86
CA GLY A 204 3.33 21.26 11.49
C GLY A 204 3.77 22.41 10.57
N GLY A 205 3.34 22.41 9.30
CA GLY A 205 3.69 23.41 8.28
C GLY A 205 2.74 24.59 8.18
#